data_b2af889db977b7095e93f552866277a2
#
_entry.id   b2af889db977b7095e93f552866277a2
#
_cell.length_a   1.000
_cell.length_b   1.000
_cell.length_c   1.000
_cell.angle_alpha   90.00
_cell.angle_beta   90.00
_cell.angle_gamma   90.00
#
_symmetry.space_group_name_H-M   'P 1'
#
loop_
_entity.id
_entity.type
_entity.pdbx_description
1 polymer ?
#
loop_
_entity_poly.entity_id
_entity_poly.type
_entity_poly.pdbx_seq_one_letter_code
_entity_poly.pdbx_strand_id
1 'polypeptide(L)'
;MKNISEILENVKTVGIGGHIRPDGDCIGSCMALYLYIREYFPDIEADVYLEQPKPIFDYIDRMDEVKTEAEEEKEYDLFITCDVSALDRLAVAGKYFDTAKKTACIDHHVSNKGFANVNHVRGDVSSACEVLYGLLDADKIDRSIAVPIYTGMAHDTGVFQYSSTTPETMRIAGELMKTGFDFSRIIDESFYQKTYLQNQVMGLSLIHISEP
;
A
#
# COMPACT_ATOMS: atom_id res chain seq x y z
N MET A 1 -17.79 -9.49 -1.96
CA MET A 1 -16.43 -9.37 -2.59
C MET A 1 -15.71 -10.68 -2.35
N LYS A 2 -14.88 -11.11 -3.30
CA LYS A 2 -14.02 -12.28 -3.08
C LYS A 2 -13.00 -11.95 -2.00
N ASN A 3 -12.81 -12.85 -1.05
CA ASN A 3 -11.74 -12.75 -0.06
C ASN A 3 -10.39 -12.96 -0.77
N ILE A 4 -9.31 -12.46 -0.21
CA ILE A 4 -7.95 -12.65 -0.74
C ILE A 4 -7.62 -14.14 -0.96
N SER A 5 -8.10 -15.04 -0.10
CA SER A 5 -7.90 -16.48 -0.22
C SER A 5 -8.47 -17.05 -1.53
N GLU A 6 -9.59 -16.51 -2.05
CA GLU A 6 -10.16 -16.94 -3.34
C GLU A 6 -9.31 -16.45 -4.52
N ILE A 7 -8.63 -15.31 -4.36
CA ILE A 7 -7.73 -14.76 -5.39
C ILE A 7 -6.46 -15.61 -5.47
N LEU A 8 -5.98 -16.08 -4.31
CA LEU A 8 -4.77 -16.90 -4.15
C LEU A 8 -5.00 -18.39 -4.41
N GLU A 9 -6.22 -18.82 -4.73
CA GLU A 9 -6.50 -20.24 -4.97
C GLU A 9 -5.72 -20.79 -6.18
N ASN A 10 -5.01 -21.91 -5.97
CA ASN A 10 -4.16 -22.58 -6.97
C ASN A 10 -2.96 -21.73 -7.46
N VAL A 11 -2.52 -20.75 -6.68
CA VAL A 11 -1.38 -19.87 -6.95
C VAL A 11 -0.16 -20.37 -6.16
N LYS A 12 1.01 -20.42 -6.80
CA LYS A 12 2.29 -20.75 -6.17
C LYS A 12 3.27 -19.59 -6.13
N THR A 13 3.17 -18.67 -7.09
CA THR A 13 4.04 -17.51 -7.18
C THR A 13 3.21 -16.24 -7.33
N VAL A 14 3.47 -15.24 -6.49
CA VAL A 14 2.79 -13.95 -6.49
C VAL A 14 3.79 -12.82 -6.61
N GLY A 15 3.61 -11.96 -7.61
CA GLY A 15 4.25 -10.65 -7.66
C GLY A 15 3.29 -9.58 -7.14
N ILE A 16 3.78 -8.65 -6.36
CA ILE A 16 3.03 -7.50 -5.86
C ILE A 16 3.74 -6.24 -6.33
N GLY A 17 3.00 -5.27 -6.85
CA GLY A 17 3.60 -4.01 -7.32
C GLY A 17 2.72 -2.80 -7.05
N GLY A 18 3.37 -1.67 -6.82
CA GLY A 18 2.75 -0.37 -6.57
C GLY A 18 3.12 0.67 -7.64
N HIS A 19 2.60 1.88 -7.45
CA HIS A 19 2.84 2.97 -8.40
C HIS A 19 4.23 3.61 -8.26
N ILE A 20 4.66 4.34 -9.31
CA ILE A 20 5.86 5.19 -9.32
C ILE A 20 5.80 6.21 -8.17
N ARG A 21 6.95 6.49 -7.53
CA ARG A 21 7.08 7.39 -6.37
C ARG A 21 6.13 6.98 -5.24
N PRO A 22 6.27 5.76 -4.71
CA PRO A 22 5.32 5.20 -3.77
C PRO A 22 5.19 6.10 -2.52
N ASP A 23 3.97 6.35 -2.14
CA ASP A 23 3.60 7.03 -0.91
C ASP A 23 3.21 6.05 0.19
N GLY A 24 2.62 6.54 1.29
CA GLY A 24 2.28 5.69 2.42
C GLY A 24 1.19 4.68 2.12
N ASP A 25 0.22 4.97 1.22
CA ASP A 25 -0.85 4.02 0.89
C ASP A 25 -0.35 2.94 -0.07
N CYS A 26 0.44 3.32 -1.05
CA CYS A 26 1.07 2.38 -1.96
C CYS A 26 2.00 1.40 -1.22
N ILE A 27 2.90 1.91 -0.37
CA ILE A 27 3.81 1.08 0.45
C ILE A 27 3.01 0.24 1.44
N GLY A 28 2.06 0.86 2.14
CA GLY A 28 1.24 0.21 3.14
C GLY A 28 0.44 -0.96 2.58
N SER A 29 -0.25 -0.76 1.46
CA SER A 29 -1.06 -1.81 0.83
C SER A 29 -0.21 -2.95 0.25
N CYS A 30 0.90 -2.64 -0.43
CA CYS A 30 1.82 -3.66 -0.95
C CYS A 30 2.43 -4.49 0.19
N MET A 31 2.96 -3.84 1.23
CA MET A 31 3.63 -4.53 2.33
C MET A 31 2.65 -5.31 3.21
N ALA A 32 1.46 -4.77 3.49
CA ALA A 32 0.46 -5.50 4.25
C ALA A 32 0.03 -6.80 3.54
N LEU A 33 -0.19 -6.72 2.22
CA LEU A 33 -0.51 -7.90 1.41
C LEU A 33 0.65 -8.90 1.39
N TYR A 34 1.89 -8.42 1.21
CA TYR A 34 3.09 -9.24 1.24
C TYR A 34 3.25 -9.99 2.56
N LEU A 35 3.17 -9.27 3.69
CA LEU A 35 3.28 -9.85 5.03
C LEU A 35 2.16 -10.86 5.30
N TYR A 36 0.93 -10.56 4.89
CA TYR A 36 -0.20 -11.47 5.04
C TYR A 36 0.00 -12.77 4.25
N ILE A 37 0.48 -12.69 3.00
CA ILE A 37 0.77 -13.89 2.20
C ILE A 37 1.90 -14.70 2.84
N ARG A 38 2.97 -14.06 3.25
CA ARG A 38 4.13 -14.72 3.88
C ARG A 38 3.77 -15.47 5.16
N GLU A 39 2.84 -14.93 5.95
CA GLU A 39 2.45 -15.53 7.22
C GLU A 39 1.41 -16.65 7.05
N TYR A 40 0.38 -16.42 6.25
CA TYR A 40 -0.77 -17.32 6.18
C TYR A 40 -0.82 -18.25 4.96
N PHE A 41 0.07 -18.03 3.99
CA PHE A 41 0.19 -18.84 2.76
C PHE A 41 1.66 -19.23 2.51
N PRO A 42 2.31 -19.96 3.42
CA PRO A 42 3.75 -20.23 3.36
C PRO A 42 4.18 -21.05 2.12
N ASP A 43 3.25 -21.72 1.47
CA ASP A 43 3.47 -22.47 0.24
C ASP A 43 3.48 -21.55 -1.03
N ILE A 44 3.16 -20.27 -0.87
CA ILE A 44 3.20 -19.26 -1.94
C ILE A 44 4.51 -18.47 -1.84
N GLU A 45 5.28 -18.50 -2.90
CA GLU A 45 6.43 -17.60 -3.05
C GLU A 45 5.93 -16.22 -3.47
N ALA A 46 6.14 -15.20 -2.63
CA ALA A 46 5.72 -13.84 -2.86
C ALA A 46 6.92 -12.90 -3.00
N ASP A 47 6.87 -12.00 -3.97
CA ASP A 47 7.80 -10.89 -4.16
C ASP A 47 7.05 -9.55 -4.19
N VAL A 48 7.67 -8.52 -3.64
CA VAL A 48 7.14 -7.16 -3.67
C VAL A 48 8.09 -6.21 -4.39
N TYR A 49 7.55 -5.43 -5.33
CA TYR A 49 8.30 -4.52 -6.20
C TYR A 49 7.79 -3.09 -6.05
N LEU A 50 8.67 -2.20 -5.61
CA LEU A 50 8.40 -0.77 -5.50
C LEU A 50 9.61 0.01 -6.00
N GLU A 51 9.42 1.24 -6.50
CA GLU A 51 10.54 2.17 -6.57
C GLU A 51 11.11 2.37 -5.16
N GLN A 52 12.37 2.81 -5.06
CA GLN A 52 13.07 2.95 -3.79
C GLN A 52 12.21 3.65 -2.72
N PRO A 53 11.70 2.93 -1.73
CA PRO A 53 10.93 3.53 -0.66
C PRO A 53 11.75 4.53 0.15
N LYS A 54 11.09 5.53 0.72
CA LYS A 54 11.76 6.49 1.60
C LYS A 54 12.09 5.83 2.94
N PRO A 55 13.25 6.14 3.55
CA PRO A 55 13.63 5.58 4.85
C PRO A 55 12.65 5.84 5.99
N ILE A 56 11.76 6.81 5.84
CA ILE A 56 10.71 7.08 6.84
C ILE A 56 9.73 5.91 7.04
N PHE A 57 9.74 4.91 6.14
CA PHE A 57 8.90 3.70 6.21
C PHE A 57 9.66 2.46 6.68
N ASP A 58 10.96 2.57 7.03
CA ASP A 58 11.80 1.43 7.46
C ASP A 58 11.31 0.76 8.76
N TYR A 59 10.33 1.35 9.45
CA TYR A 59 9.67 0.73 10.61
C TYR A 59 8.66 -0.36 10.24
N ILE A 60 8.28 -0.47 8.97
CA ILE A 60 7.44 -1.56 8.47
C ILE A 60 8.29 -2.81 8.34
N ASP A 61 7.80 -3.92 8.87
CA ASP A 61 8.52 -5.18 8.85
C ASP A 61 8.87 -5.62 7.41
N ARG A 62 10.06 -6.17 7.22
CA ARG A 62 10.58 -6.70 5.93
C ARG A 62 10.67 -5.69 4.79
N MET A 63 10.83 -4.40 5.09
CA MET A 63 11.07 -3.39 4.05
C MET A 63 12.37 -3.65 3.25
N ASP A 64 13.34 -4.33 3.85
CA ASP A 64 14.59 -4.77 3.21
C ASP A 64 14.39 -5.89 2.17
N GLU A 65 13.23 -6.54 2.13
CA GLU A 65 12.86 -7.54 1.11
C GLU A 65 12.20 -6.92 -0.13
N VAL A 66 11.94 -5.60 -0.12
CA VAL A 66 11.39 -4.89 -1.29
C VAL A 66 12.41 -4.88 -2.43
N LYS A 67 11.99 -5.39 -3.57
CA LYS A 67 12.77 -5.36 -4.82
C LYS A 67 12.54 -4.03 -5.53
N THR A 68 13.62 -3.28 -5.74
CA THR A 68 13.57 -1.98 -6.41
C THR A 68 13.85 -2.05 -7.91
N GLU A 69 14.24 -3.22 -8.39
CA GLU A 69 14.58 -3.51 -9.78
C GLU A 69 13.90 -4.81 -10.24
N ALA A 70 13.61 -4.87 -11.51
CA ALA A 70 12.99 -6.04 -12.14
C ALA A 70 13.99 -6.69 -13.12
N GLU A 71 15.13 -7.15 -12.61
CA GLU A 71 16.21 -7.68 -13.43
C GLU A 71 15.98 -9.12 -13.90
N GLU A 72 15.38 -9.96 -13.04
CA GLU A 72 15.19 -11.37 -13.32
C GLU A 72 14.08 -11.61 -14.36
N GLU A 73 14.25 -12.63 -15.21
CA GLU A 73 13.14 -13.18 -15.98
C GLU A 73 12.34 -14.13 -15.08
N LYS A 74 11.19 -13.67 -14.61
CA LYS A 74 10.28 -14.44 -13.76
C LYS A 74 8.85 -14.31 -14.25
N GLU A 75 8.15 -15.41 -14.35
CA GLU A 75 6.71 -15.46 -14.64
C GLU A 75 5.96 -15.80 -13.36
N TYR A 76 4.96 -14.97 -13.01
CA TYR A 76 4.12 -15.18 -11.86
C TYR A 76 2.82 -15.89 -12.22
N ASP A 77 2.34 -16.78 -11.35
CA ASP A 77 1.00 -17.32 -11.47
C ASP A 77 -0.05 -16.21 -11.30
N LEU A 78 0.26 -15.24 -10.43
CA LEU A 78 -0.58 -14.08 -10.15
C LEU A 78 0.28 -12.83 -9.92
N PHE A 79 -0.06 -11.72 -10.56
CA PHE A 79 0.49 -10.41 -10.24
C PHE A 79 -0.61 -9.49 -9.69
N ILE A 80 -0.38 -8.91 -8.52
CA ILE A 80 -1.33 -8.03 -7.84
C ILE A 80 -0.77 -6.60 -7.82
N THR A 81 -1.53 -5.65 -8.34
CA THR A 81 -1.21 -4.23 -8.18
C THR A 81 -1.98 -3.66 -7.01
N CYS A 82 -1.31 -2.88 -6.17
CA CYS A 82 -1.92 -2.14 -5.07
C CYS A 82 -1.71 -0.64 -5.29
N ASP A 83 -2.80 0.13 -5.15
CA ASP A 83 -2.79 1.58 -5.27
C ASP A 83 -2.26 2.08 -6.63
N VAL A 84 -2.68 1.43 -7.71
CA VAL A 84 -2.28 1.79 -9.08
C VAL A 84 -3.52 2.17 -9.87
N SER A 85 -3.66 3.45 -10.19
CA SER A 85 -4.81 3.99 -10.92
C SER A 85 -4.82 3.64 -12.41
N ALA A 86 -3.65 3.38 -13.01
CA ALA A 86 -3.48 3.00 -14.41
C ALA A 86 -2.11 2.31 -14.61
N LEU A 87 -2.02 1.41 -15.60
CA LEU A 87 -0.81 0.57 -15.84
C LEU A 87 0.45 1.37 -16.13
N ASP A 88 0.35 2.51 -16.77
CA ASP A 88 1.49 3.40 -17.05
C ASP A 88 2.13 3.98 -15.78
N ARG A 89 1.45 3.84 -14.65
CA ARG A 89 1.96 4.20 -13.32
C ARG A 89 2.58 3.04 -12.56
N LEU A 90 2.43 1.80 -13.03
CA LEU A 90 3.07 0.65 -12.39
C LEU A 90 4.58 0.81 -12.50
N ALA A 91 5.26 0.82 -11.37
CA ALA A 91 6.68 1.08 -11.25
C ALA A 91 7.55 0.03 -11.98
N VAL A 92 8.60 -0.43 -11.35
CA VAL A 92 9.62 -1.31 -11.93
C VAL A 92 9.09 -2.67 -12.40
N ALA A 93 7.92 -3.09 -11.92
CA ALA A 93 7.38 -4.44 -12.14
C ALA A 93 6.42 -4.58 -13.33
N GLY A 94 6.28 -3.56 -14.19
CA GLY A 94 5.34 -3.59 -15.32
C GLY A 94 5.51 -4.82 -16.23
N LYS A 95 6.76 -5.24 -16.49
CA LYS A 95 7.03 -6.44 -17.30
C LYS A 95 6.46 -7.74 -16.70
N TYR A 96 6.42 -7.85 -15.38
CA TYR A 96 5.88 -9.02 -14.69
C TYR A 96 4.35 -9.04 -14.70
N PHE A 97 3.72 -7.87 -14.66
CA PHE A 97 2.27 -7.77 -14.83
C PHE A 97 1.84 -8.26 -16.22
N ASP A 98 2.58 -7.88 -17.27
CA ASP A 98 2.28 -8.24 -18.66
C ASP A 98 2.47 -9.75 -18.94
N THR A 99 3.37 -10.41 -18.22
CA THR A 99 3.69 -11.84 -18.42
C THR A 99 3.01 -12.77 -17.42
N ALA A 100 2.37 -12.24 -16.37
CA ALA A 100 1.69 -13.04 -15.36
C ALA A 100 0.51 -13.82 -15.96
N LYS A 101 0.31 -15.06 -15.48
CA LYS A 101 -0.81 -15.91 -15.93
C LYS A 101 -2.18 -15.33 -15.54
N LYS A 102 -2.22 -14.62 -14.42
CA LYS A 102 -3.42 -13.92 -13.90
C LYS A 102 -3.01 -12.62 -13.25
N THR A 103 -3.87 -11.61 -13.35
CA THR A 103 -3.63 -10.30 -12.74
C THR A 103 -4.78 -9.89 -11.83
N ALA A 104 -4.47 -9.17 -10.77
CA ALA A 104 -5.45 -8.54 -9.88
C ALA A 104 -5.06 -7.08 -9.59
N CYS A 105 -6.05 -6.24 -9.32
CA CYS A 105 -5.87 -4.85 -8.94
C CYS A 105 -6.67 -4.57 -7.66
N ILE A 106 -6.01 -3.99 -6.67
CA ILE A 106 -6.60 -3.50 -5.42
C ILE A 106 -6.35 -1.99 -5.38
N ASP A 107 -7.42 -1.19 -5.51
CA ASP A 107 -7.27 0.25 -5.70
C ASP A 107 -8.51 1.02 -5.21
N HIS A 108 -8.34 2.30 -4.92
CA HIS A 108 -9.43 3.20 -4.50
C HIS A 108 -9.62 4.40 -5.43
N HIS A 109 -8.82 4.54 -6.47
CA HIS A 109 -8.93 5.68 -7.38
C HIS A 109 -10.20 5.62 -8.23
N VAL A 110 -11.02 6.67 -8.19
CA VAL A 110 -12.24 6.82 -9.03
C VAL A 110 -11.92 6.78 -10.52
N SER A 111 -10.72 7.18 -10.91
CA SER A 111 -10.25 7.17 -12.30
C SER A 111 -9.93 5.77 -12.83
N ASN A 112 -9.70 4.80 -11.96
CA ASN A 112 -9.38 3.43 -12.35
C ASN A 112 -10.59 2.75 -13.03
N LYS A 113 -10.42 2.28 -14.25
CA LYS A 113 -11.46 1.62 -15.05
C LYS A 113 -11.42 0.09 -15.00
N GLY A 114 -10.47 -0.45 -14.23
CA GLY A 114 -10.19 -1.89 -14.18
C GLY A 114 -9.34 -2.34 -15.37
N PHE A 115 -8.09 -2.69 -15.11
CA PHE A 115 -7.13 -3.14 -16.13
C PHE A 115 -6.61 -4.57 -15.89
N ALA A 116 -6.96 -5.15 -14.76
CA ALA A 116 -6.57 -6.51 -14.38
C ALA A 116 -7.68 -7.53 -14.69
N ASN A 117 -7.38 -8.83 -14.61
CA ASN A 117 -8.39 -9.88 -14.74
C ASN A 117 -9.41 -9.83 -13.58
N VAL A 118 -8.93 -9.49 -12.38
CA VAL A 118 -9.76 -9.29 -11.18
C VAL A 118 -9.52 -7.89 -10.66
N ASN A 119 -10.59 -7.11 -10.48
CA ASN A 119 -10.47 -5.73 -10.03
C ASN A 119 -11.28 -5.52 -8.75
N HIS A 120 -10.60 -5.11 -7.69
CA HIS A 120 -11.17 -4.65 -6.42
C HIS A 120 -10.96 -3.15 -6.32
N VAL A 121 -11.72 -2.39 -7.09
CA VAL A 121 -11.62 -0.92 -7.16
C VAL A 121 -12.81 -0.31 -6.43
N ARG A 122 -12.55 0.51 -5.42
CA ARG A 122 -13.56 1.16 -4.59
C ARG A 122 -13.27 2.64 -4.39
N GLY A 123 -13.83 3.49 -5.26
CA GLY A 123 -13.68 4.95 -5.15
C GLY A 123 -14.48 5.62 -4.03
N ASP A 124 -15.18 4.85 -3.21
CA ASP A 124 -16.00 5.30 -2.07
C ASP A 124 -15.31 5.11 -0.70
N VAL A 125 -14.08 4.60 -0.70
CA VAL A 125 -13.25 4.41 0.51
C VAL A 125 -12.04 5.33 0.53
N SER A 126 -11.38 5.41 1.68
CA SER A 126 -10.33 6.40 1.91
C SER A 126 -8.99 6.08 1.25
N SER A 127 -8.68 4.81 1.01
CA SER A 127 -7.35 4.36 0.60
C SER A 127 -7.37 2.93 0.03
N ALA A 128 -6.34 2.53 -0.70
CA ALA A 128 -6.14 1.14 -1.14
C ALA A 128 -5.92 0.20 0.06
N CYS A 129 -5.32 0.69 1.14
CA CYS A 129 -5.23 -0.03 2.40
C CYS A 129 -6.60 -0.35 3.01
N GLU A 130 -7.58 0.55 2.91
CA GLU A 130 -8.96 0.29 3.35
C GLU A 130 -9.63 -0.76 2.47
N VAL A 131 -9.41 -0.72 1.14
CA VAL A 131 -9.88 -1.78 0.23
C VAL A 131 -9.27 -3.13 0.61
N LEU A 132 -7.95 -3.17 0.80
CA LEU A 132 -7.21 -4.38 1.18
C LEU A 132 -7.72 -4.95 2.50
N TYR A 133 -7.91 -4.13 3.53
CA TYR A 133 -8.47 -4.57 4.82
C TYR A 133 -9.79 -5.34 4.63
N GLY A 134 -10.66 -4.87 3.75
CA GLY A 134 -11.93 -5.54 3.45
C GLY A 134 -11.80 -6.89 2.71
N LEU A 135 -10.61 -7.23 2.19
CA LEU A 135 -10.31 -8.48 1.51
C LEU A 135 -9.61 -9.49 2.43
N LEU A 136 -8.95 -9.02 3.49
CA LEU A 136 -8.26 -9.85 4.47
C LEU A 136 -9.22 -10.42 5.49
N ASP A 137 -8.81 -11.52 6.13
CA ASP A 137 -9.47 -12.06 7.31
C ASP A 137 -9.06 -11.22 8.53
N ALA A 138 -10.01 -10.50 9.11
CA ALA A 138 -9.73 -9.58 10.21
C ALA A 138 -9.08 -10.27 11.44
N ASP A 139 -9.42 -11.53 11.69
CA ASP A 139 -8.85 -12.30 12.81
C ASP A 139 -7.37 -12.68 12.59
N LYS A 140 -6.89 -12.51 11.35
CA LYS A 140 -5.50 -12.74 10.93
C LYS A 140 -4.67 -11.47 10.80
N ILE A 141 -5.23 -10.32 11.13
CA ILE A 141 -4.48 -9.07 11.09
C ILE A 141 -3.79 -8.86 12.44
N ASP A 142 -2.55 -9.30 12.51
CA ASP A 142 -1.68 -9.04 13.65
C ASP A 142 -1.02 -7.66 13.55
N ARG A 143 -0.13 -7.35 14.50
CA ARG A 143 0.58 -6.08 14.54
C ARG A 143 1.42 -5.82 13.28
N SER A 144 2.07 -6.84 12.74
CA SER A 144 2.95 -6.69 11.57
C SER A 144 2.19 -6.28 10.31
N ILE A 145 0.97 -6.77 10.16
CA ILE A 145 0.06 -6.45 9.05
C ILE A 145 -0.73 -5.16 9.34
N ALA A 146 -1.10 -4.92 10.59
CA ALA A 146 -1.84 -3.72 10.98
C ALA A 146 -1.05 -2.43 10.78
N VAL A 147 0.26 -2.43 11.07
CA VAL A 147 1.14 -1.27 10.93
C VAL A 147 1.13 -0.69 9.50
N PRO A 148 1.43 -1.45 8.45
CA PRO A 148 1.39 -0.91 7.09
C PRO A 148 -0.02 -0.49 6.64
N ILE A 149 -1.08 -1.22 7.00
CA ILE A 149 -2.46 -0.81 6.68
C ILE A 149 -2.77 0.54 7.33
N TYR A 150 -2.47 0.70 8.62
CA TYR A 150 -2.69 1.95 9.34
C TYR A 150 -1.89 3.11 8.73
N THR A 151 -0.63 2.85 8.34
CA THR A 151 0.23 3.83 7.68
C THR A 151 -0.43 4.36 6.41
N GLY A 152 -0.88 3.48 5.51
CA GLY A 152 -1.53 3.90 4.28
C GLY A 152 -2.81 4.69 4.52
N MET A 153 -3.68 4.20 5.39
CA MET A 153 -4.91 4.93 5.76
C MET A 153 -4.61 6.31 6.34
N ALA A 154 -3.61 6.43 7.23
CA ALA A 154 -3.23 7.72 7.82
C ALA A 154 -2.67 8.69 6.76
N HIS A 155 -1.87 8.21 5.81
CA HIS A 155 -1.29 9.04 4.76
C HIS A 155 -2.36 9.58 3.80
N ASP A 156 -3.25 8.73 3.32
CA ASP A 156 -4.23 9.09 2.31
C ASP A 156 -5.41 9.92 2.85
N THR A 157 -5.61 9.85 4.15
CA THR A 157 -6.63 10.67 4.84
C THR A 157 -6.07 11.95 5.46
N GLY A 158 -4.77 12.24 5.26
CA GLY A 158 -4.11 13.37 5.93
C GLY A 158 -4.25 13.27 7.44
N VAL A 159 -3.95 12.09 8.00
CA VAL A 159 -4.15 11.77 9.42
C VAL A 159 -5.61 11.95 9.83
N PHE A 160 -6.51 11.36 9.03
CA PHE A 160 -7.96 11.35 9.24
C PHE A 160 -8.63 12.75 9.21
N GLN A 161 -8.00 13.72 8.54
CA GLN A 161 -8.52 15.10 8.44
C GLN A 161 -9.23 15.38 7.11
N TYR A 162 -8.97 14.59 6.06
CA TYR A 162 -9.57 14.81 4.75
C TYR A 162 -11.01 14.30 4.68
N SER A 163 -11.78 14.83 3.74
CA SER A 163 -13.19 14.48 3.53
C SER A 163 -13.42 13.04 3.07
N SER A 164 -12.36 12.34 2.63
CA SER A 164 -12.37 10.90 2.34
C SER A 164 -12.47 10.04 3.60
N THR A 165 -12.22 10.59 4.79
CA THR A 165 -12.35 9.88 6.06
C THR A 165 -13.83 9.63 6.38
N THR A 166 -14.22 8.37 6.48
CA THR A 166 -15.58 7.93 6.79
C THR A 166 -15.67 7.34 8.20
N PRO A 167 -16.88 7.13 8.76
CA PRO A 167 -17.05 6.36 10.00
C PRO A 167 -16.43 4.96 9.92
N GLU A 168 -16.47 4.31 8.76
CA GLU A 168 -15.86 3.01 8.53
C GLU A 168 -14.34 3.08 8.55
N THR A 169 -13.74 4.10 7.93
CA THR A 169 -12.30 4.39 8.02
C THR A 169 -11.84 4.48 9.48
N MET A 170 -12.56 5.23 10.30
CA MET A 170 -12.25 5.39 11.73
C MET A 170 -12.44 4.09 12.52
N ARG A 171 -13.47 3.30 12.19
CA ARG A 171 -13.69 1.99 12.80
C ARG A 171 -12.51 1.05 12.51
N ILE A 172 -12.10 0.97 11.24
CA ILE A 172 -10.96 0.12 10.83
C ILE A 172 -9.68 0.59 11.52
N ALA A 173 -9.38 1.89 11.53
CA ALA A 173 -8.22 2.41 12.24
C ALA A 173 -8.24 2.03 13.73
N GLY A 174 -9.40 2.11 14.39
CA GLY A 174 -9.58 1.68 15.77
C GLY A 174 -9.35 0.18 15.98
N GLU A 175 -9.80 -0.68 15.05
CA GLU A 175 -9.52 -2.13 15.11
C GLU A 175 -8.02 -2.43 14.96
N LEU A 176 -7.36 -1.78 13.99
CA LEU A 176 -5.92 -1.92 13.80
C LEU A 176 -5.13 -1.53 15.04
N MET A 177 -5.51 -0.43 15.71
CA MET A 177 -4.86 0.06 16.94
C MET A 177 -4.95 -0.95 18.11
N LYS A 178 -5.95 -1.84 18.13
CA LYS A 178 -6.05 -2.90 19.15
C LYS A 178 -4.87 -3.89 19.12
N THR A 179 -4.15 -3.97 18.01
CA THR A 179 -2.95 -4.82 17.90
C THR A 179 -1.74 -4.25 18.68
N GLY A 180 -1.83 -3.03 19.21
CA GLY A 180 -0.91 -2.46 20.20
C GLY A 180 0.37 -1.84 19.62
N PHE A 181 0.36 -1.34 18.39
CA PHE A 181 1.46 -0.55 17.85
C PHE A 181 1.38 0.93 18.31
N ASP A 182 2.51 1.62 18.25
CA ASP A 182 2.60 3.04 18.58
C ASP A 182 2.16 3.90 17.36
N PHE A 183 0.86 4.15 17.27
CA PHE A 183 0.27 4.92 16.18
C PHE A 183 0.73 6.39 16.16
N SER A 184 1.01 6.97 17.35
CA SER A 184 1.48 8.34 17.46
C SER A 184 2.85 8.48 16.82
N ARG A 185 3.75 7.55 17.12
CA ARG A 185 5.07 7.50 16.51
C ARG A 185 4.99 7.35 14.98
N ILE A 186 4.10 6.48 14.48
CA ILE A 186 3.90 6.32 13.02
C ILE A 186 3.51 7.65 12.38
N ILE A 187 2.53 8.35 12.96
CA ILE A 187 2.07 9.65 12.46
C ILE A 187 3.19 10.68 12.48
N ASP A 188 3.87 10.81 13.60
CA ASP A 188 4.92 11.82 13.78
C ASP A 188 6.09 11.57 12.83
N GLU A 189 6.62 10.35 12.76
CA GLU A 189 7.82 10.02 12.00
C GLU A 189 7.57 9.89 10.49
N SER A 190 6.41 9.40 10.06
CA SER A 190 6.15 9.16 8.64
C SER A 190 5.37 10.28 7.94
N PHE A 191 4.52 11.01 8.64
CA PHE A 191 3.66 12.03 8.04
C PHE A 191 4.11 13.47 8.38
N TYR A 192 4.38 13.77 9.63
CA TYR A 192 4.73 15.14 10.05
C TYR A 192 6.21 15.45 10.03
N GLN A 193 7.10 14.47 10.17
CA GLN A 193 8.53 14.72 10.20
C GLN A 193 9.01 15.27 8.86
N LYS A 194 9.68 16.42 8.91
CA LYS A 194 10.30 17.08 7.76
C LYS A 194 11.78 17.24 8.01
N THR A 195 12.57 17.05 6.96
CA THR A 195 13.98 17.35 7.01
C THR A 195 14.22 18.86 7.22
N TYR A 196 15.40 19.21 7.73
CA TYR A 196 15.80 20.62 7.87
C TYR A 196 15.65 21.40 6.55
N LEU A 197 16.07 20.79 5.43
CA LEU A 197 15.94 21.39 4.10
C LEU A 197 14.48 21.63 3.69
N GLN A 198 13.60 20.65 3.94
CA GLN A 198 12.16 20.81 3.66
C GLN A 198 11.55 21.93 4.47
N ASN A 199 11.93 22.09 5.74
CA ASN A 199 11.47 23.19 6.60
C ASN A 199 11.99 24.54 6.09
N GLN A 200 13.23 24.63 5.63
CA GLN A 200 13.79 25.84 5.04
C GLN A 200 13.05 26.24 3.74
N VAL A 201 12.84 25.30 2.82
CA VAL A 201 12.12 25.55 1.57
C VAL A 201 10.69 26.00 1.84
N MET A 202 10.01 25.37 2.81
CA MET A 202 8.67 25.77 3.21
C MET A 202 8.65 27.17 3.81
N GLY A 203 9.63 27.53 4.65
CA GLY A 203 9.79 28.89 5.20
C GLY A 203 9.99 29.94 4.12
N LEU A 204 10.85 29.67 3.12
CA LEU A 204 11.04 30.56 1.96
C LEU A 204 9.77 30.72 1.13
N SER A 205 9.05 29.64 0.88
CA SER A 205 7.77 29.67 0.16
C SER A 205 6.73 30.54 0.89
N LEU A 206 6.64 30.42 2.20
CA LEU A 206 5.71 31.23 3.01
C LEU A 206 6.06 32.73 2.97
N ILE A 207 7.34 33.09 2.96
CA ILE A 207 7.79 34.49 2.84
C ILE A 207 7.34 35.06 1.48
N HIS A 208 7.51 34.33 0.38
CA HIS A 208 7.08 34.78 -0.94
C HIS A 208 5.56 34.88 -1.12
N ILE A 209 4.78 34.06 -0.41
CA ILE A 209 3.30 34.10 -0.47
C ILE A 209 2.74 35.28 0.34
N SER A 210 3.45 35.73 1.37
CA SER A 210 2.99 36.78 2.27
C SER A 210 3.52 38.18 1.96
N GLU A 211 4.36 38.35 0.92
CA GLU A 211 4.73 39.68 0.42
C GLU A 211 3.62 40.20 -0.50
N PRO A 212 3.10 41.45 -0.26
CA PRO A 212 2.06 42.06 -1.06
C PRO A 212 2.53 42.47 -2.46
#